data_c2599969f4fcc169b9638e86f17641b9
#
_entry.id   c2599969f4fcc169b9638e86f17641b9
#
_cell.length_a   1.000
_cell.length_b   1.000
_cell.length_c   1.000
_cell.angle_alpha   90.00
_cell.angle_beta   90.00
_cell.angle_gamma   90.00
#
_symmetry.space_group_name_H-M   'P 1'
#
loop_
_entity.id
_entity.type
_entity.pdbx_description
1 polymer ?
#
loop_
_entity_poly.entity_id
_entity_poly.type
_entity_poly.pdbx_seq_one_letter_code
_entity_poly.pdbx_strand_id
1 'polypeptide(L)'
;MNESLDFSPYLERWALQPDGEPFATHSSRLLPVRHRGAAAMLKISSAEEERFGHVLLNWWDGQGAARVLAYDHQALLMERATGGRSLLGMVRRGDDDEATRILCQAIERIHAPRPGPLPELTPLERWFDSLYAAERRYGGLYVDCANAARYLLETAREQRPLHGDIHHGNVLDFGERGWQVIDPKRLYGERGYDYANLFTNPDAKTAQAPGRFERQLEIVIAASGLQRRRLLQWILAWTGLSATWFDEDGSREETEAELAIARLALANLARTPAQ
;
A
#
# COMPACT_ATOMS: atom_id res chain seq x y z
N MET A 1 -4.29 17.38 -23.07
CA MET A 1 -3.32 18.47 -22.84
C MET A 1 -2.85 18.32 -21.40
N ASN A 2 -1.60 17.87 -21.22
CA ASN A 2 -1.02 17.79 -19.88
C ASN A 2 -0.85 19.23 -19.38
N GLU A 3 -1.70 19.69 -18.47
CA GLU A 3 -1.34 20.83 -17.64
C GLU A 3 -0.05 20.43 -16.94
N SER A 4 1.03 21.13 -17.27
CA SER A 4 2.33 20.85 -16.68
C SER A 4 2.18 21.15 -15.20
N LEU A 5 2.16 20.10 -14.37
CA LEU A 5 2.14 20.22 -12.92
C LEU A 5 3.38 21.04 -12.52
N ASP A 6 3.18 22.34 -12.28
CA ASP A 6 4.25 23.31 -11.99
C ASP A 6 4.45 23.41 -10.48
N PHE A 7 5.70 23.30 -10.04
CA PHE A 7 6.07 23.46 -8.64
C PHE A 7 6.14 24.93 -8.20
N SER A 8 6.34 25.86 -9.13
CA SER A 8 6.63 27.27 -8.84
C SER A 8 5.64 27.95 -7.88
N PRO A 9 4.30 27.78 -8.04
CA PRO A 9 3.35 28.39 -7.12
C PRO A 9 3.48 27.92 -5.68
N TYR A 10 3.87 26.67 -5.48
CA TYR A 10 4.04 26.06 -4.15
C TYR A 10 5.39 26.38 -3.53
N LEU A 11 6.45 26.50 -4.35
CA LEU A 11 7.76 26.97 -3.91
C LEU A 11 7.66 28.38 -3.32
N GLU A 12 6.94 29.26 -3.99
CA GLU A 12 6.71 30.63 -3.51
C GLU A 12 5.81 30.64 -2.26
N ARG A 13 4.62 30.03 -2.35
CA ARG A 13 3.60 30.02 -1.29
C ARG A 13 4.12 29.49 0.05
N TRP A 14 4.89 28.41 0.01
CA TRP A 14 5.39 27.73 1.22
C TRP A 14 6.86 28.06 1.53
N ALA A 15 7.44 29.03 0.83
CA ALA A 15 8.85 29.47 0.97
C ALA A 15 9.82 28.29 0.93
N LEU A 16 9.69 27.45 -0.09
CA LEU A 16 10.50 26.24 -0.26
C LEU A 16 11.75 26.53 -1.09
N GLN A 17 12.83 25.83 -0.76
CA GLN A 17 14.06 25.85 -1.54
C GLN A 17 14.25 24.46 -2.19
N PRO A 18 14.39 24.37 -3.53
CA PRO A 18 14.73 23.11 -4.18
C PRO A 18 16.01 22.50 -3.60
N ASP A 19 16.00 21.18 -3.36
CA ASP A 19 17.09 20.42 -2.74
C ASP A 19 17.33 19.09 -3.48
N GLY A 20 17.21 19.12 -4.79
CA GLY A 20 17.39 18.00 -5.71
C GLY A 20 16.61 18.17 -7.01
N GLU A 21 16.80 17.21 -7.92
CA GLU A 21 16.10 17.20 -9.19
C GLU A 21 14.66 16.66 -9.03
N PRO A 22 13.68 17.22 -9.76
CA PRO A 22 12.33 16.69 -9.77
C PRO A 22 12.30 15.33 -10.48
N PHE A 23 11.39 14.48 -10.02
CA PHE A 23 11.12 13.20 -10.67
C PHE A 23 9.62 12.92 -10.72
N ALA A 24 9.23 11.99 -11.59
CA ALA A 24 7.84 11.61 -11.77
C ALA A 24 7.62 10.15 -11.34
N THR A 25 6.45 9.88 -10.79
CA THR A 25 5.86 8.56 -10.67
C THR A 25 4.73 8.42 -11.70
N HIS A 26 4.02 7.30 -11.68
CA HIS A 26 2.88 7.09 -12.59
C HIS A 26 1.82 8.19 -12.49
N SER A 27 1.54 8.70 -11.29
CA SER A 27 0.40 9.59 -10.98
C SER A 27 0.79 10.95 -10.40
N SER A 28 2.09 11.16 -10.10
CA SER A 28 2.55 12.36 -9.40
C SER A 28 3.90 12.85 -9.89
N ARG A 29 4.15 14.14 -9.65
CA ARG A 29 5.49 14.73 -9.73
C ARG A 29 5.99 15.08 -8.34
N LEU A 30 7.24 14.78 -8.07
CA LEU A 30 7.89 15.00 -6.78
C LEU A 30 9.12 15.89 -6.94
N LEU A 31 9.31 16.79 -5.98
CA LEU A 31 10.49 17.65 -5.90
C LEU A 31 11.04 17.59 -4.47
N PRO A 32 12.29 17.12 -4.29
CA PRO A 32 12.99 17.29 -3.03
C PRO A 32 13.20 18.78 -2.74
N VAL A 33 12.81 19.21 -1.52
CA VAL A 33 12.89 20.61 -1.12
C VAL A 33 13.41 20.72 0.33
N ARG A 34 13.75 21.95 0.72
CA ARG A 34 13.91 22.36 2.11
C ARG A 34 12.77 23.27 2.53
N HIS A 35 12.18 22.96 3.67
CA HIS A 35 11.19 23.80 4.33
C HIS A 35 11.72 24.19 5.71
N ARG A 36 11.96 25.49 5.93
CA ARG A 36 12.55 26.02 7.19
C ARG A 36 13.85 25.32 7.58
N GLY A 37 14.69 25.00 6.58
CA GLY A 37 15.97 24.31 6.76
C GLY A 37 15.88 22.77 6.87
N ALA A 38 14.71 22.19 7.10
CA ALA A 38 14.50 20.75 7.19
C ALA A 38 14.25 20.12 5.80
N ALA A 39 14.67 18.88 5.61
CA ALA A 39 14.39 18.13 4.38
C ALA A 39 12.90 17.81 4.25
N ALA A 40 12.31 18.15 3.12
CA ALA A 40 10.92 17.91 2.80
C ALA A 40 10.75 17.40 1.36
N MET A 41 9.58 16.83 1.07
CA MET A 41 9.18 16.40 -0.28
C MET A 41 7.91 17.12 -0.67
N LEU A 42 7.96 17.83 -1.77
CA LEU A 42 6.79 18.43 -2.43
C LEU A 42 6.28 17.44 -3.48
N LYS A 43 5.04 16.95 -3.28
CA LYS A 43 4.33 16.08 -4.21
C LYS A 43 3.18 16.84 -4.83
N ILE A 44 3.03 16.78 -6.15
CA ILE A 44 1.89 17.32 -6.89
C ILE A 44 1.25 16.17 -7.65
N SER A 45 -0.06 15.97 -7.49
CA SER A 45 -0.82 14.96 -8.20
C SER A 45 -2.05 15.52 -8.89
N SER A 46 -2.31 15.03 -10.11
CA SER A 46 -3.57 15.27 -10.81
C SER A 46 -4.65 14.24 -10.46
N ALA A 47 -4.24 13.07 -9.98
CA ALA A 47 -5.16 12.00 -9.60
C ALA A 47 -5.97 12.36 -8.35
N GLU A 48 -7.29 12.23 -8.44
CA GLU A 48 -8.20 12.59 -7.34
C GLU A 48 -7.93 11.74 -6.09
N GLU A 49 -7.66 10.47 -6.25
CA GLU A 49 -7.38 9.54 -5.15
C GLU A 49 -6.14 9.93 -4.34
N GLU A 50 -5.11 10.44 -5.01
CA GLU A 50 -3.87 10.84 -4.35
C GLU A 50 -3.96 12.19 -3.63
N ARG A 51 -4.92 13.05 -4.02
CA ARG A 51 -5.16 14.34 -3.35
C ARG A 51 -5.56 14.16 -1.88
N PHE A 52 -6.15 13.03 -1.54
CA PHE A 52 -6.63 12.73 -0.19
C PHE A 52 -5.63 11.98 0.70
N GLY A 53 -4.45 11.60 0.19
CA GLY A 53 -3.42 10.92 0.98
C GLY A 53 -3.01 11.67 2.26
N HIS A 54 -3.09 13.01 2.25
CA HIS A 54 -2.83 13.84 3.43
C HIS A 54 -3.80 13.57 4.59
N VAL A 55 -5.02 13.11 4.34
CA VAL A 55 -6.05 12.88 5.37
C VAL A 55 -5.57 11.86 6.40
N LEU A 56 -5.09 10.69 5.95
CA LEU A 56 -4.55 9.67 6.84
C LEU A 56 -3.19 10.04 7.41
N LEU A 57 -2.31 10.65 6.62
CA LEU A 57 -1.01 11.11 7.12
C LEU A 57 -1.17 12.12 8.27
N ASN A 58 -2.13 13.06 8.15
CA ASN A 58 -2.47 13.99 9.22
C ASN A 58 -3.05 13.28 10.44
N TRP A 59 -3.94 12.30 10.24
CA TRP A 59 -4.55 11.56 11.33
C TRP A 59 -3.53 10.69 12.08
N TRP A 60 -2.55 10.12 11.36
CA TRP A 60 -1.44 9.40 11.99
C TRP A 60 -0.43 10.32 12.67
N ASP A 61 -0.36 11.58 12.29
CA ASP A 61 0.47 12.64 12.90
C ASP A 61 1.91 12.19 13.20
N GLY A 62 2.55 11.61 12.20
CA GLY A 62 3.93 11.12 12.32
C GLY A 62 4.12 9.83 13.13
N GLN A 63 3.05 9.21 13.64
CA GLN A 63 3.11 7.95 14.38
C GLN A 63 3.06 6.76 13.41
N GLY A 64 4.21 6.34 12.91
CA GLY A 64 4.34 5.30 11.89
C GLY A 64 4.24 5.82 10.44
N ALA A 65 4.03 7.11 10.24
CA ALA A 65 3.85 7.75 8.95
C ALA A 65 4.68 9.03 8.81
N ALA A 66 4.93 9.48 7.58
CA ALA A 66 5.53 10.78 7.30
C ALA A 66 4.62 11.90 7.84
N ARG A 67 5.23 12.97 8.38
CA ARG A 67 4.48 14.15 8.81
C ARG A 67 4.09 15.00 7.63
N VAL A 68 2.85 15.46 7.61
CA VAL A 68 2.39 16.51 6.68
C VAL A 68 2.84 17.86 7.22
N LEU A 69 3.47 18.66 6.38
CA LEU A 69 3.96 20.00 6.72
C LEU A 69 3.02 21.08 6.18
N ALA A 70 2.46 20.87 4.98
CA ALA A 70 1.43 21.68 4.36
C ALA A 70 0.70 20.88 3.28
N TYR A 71 -0.52 21.27 2.94
CA TYR A 71 -1.25 20.69 1.82
C TYR A 71 -2.20 21.71 1.19
N ASP A 72 -2.52 21.49 -0.08
CA ASP A 72 -3.49 22.21 -0.89
C ASP A 72 -4.18 21.19 -1.81
N HIS A 73 -5.18 21.60 -2.61
CA HIS A 73 -6.00 20.74 -3.47
C HIS A 73 -5.21 19.77 -4.37
N GLN A 74 -4.01 20.13 -4.80
CA GLN A 74 -3.19 19.32 -5.70
C GLN A 74 -1.79 19.02 -5.16
N ALA A 75 -1.39 19.65 -4.06
CA ALA A 75 -0.03 19.57 -3.56
C ALA A 75 0.01 19.14 -2.09
N LEU A 76 0.96 18.27 -1.80
CA LEU A 76 1.29 17.79 -0.47
C LEU A 76 2.76 18.09 -0.18
N LEU A 77 3.03 18.84 0.87
CA LEU A 77 4.37 18.98 1.43
C LEU A 77 4.47 18.07 2.64
N MET A 78 5.39 17.13 2.61
CA MET A 78 5.60 16.19 3.70
C MET A 78 7.08 16.09 4.06
N GLU A 79 7.35 15.57 5.24
CA GLU A 79 8.69 15.20 5.69
C GLU A 79 9.33 14.22 4.68
N ARG A 80 10.61 14.41 4.40
CA ARG A 80 11.35 13.56 3.44
C ARG A 80 12.16 12.50 4.18
N ALA A 81 12.09 11.26 3.70
CA ALA A 81 12.98 10.19 4.13
C ALA A 81 14.45 10.56 3.83
N THR A 82 15.28 10.51 4.84
CA THR A 82 16.71 10.86 4.77
C THR A 82 17.63 9.72 5.16
N GLY A 83 17.11 8.57 5.57
CA GLY A 83 17.87 7.38 5.87
C GLY A 83 18.45 6.73 4.62
N GLY A 84 19.51 5.94 4.82
CA GLY A 84 20.23 5.28 3.72
C GLY A 84 19.76 3.86 3.40
N ARG A 85 18.77 3.32 4.14
CA ARG A 85 18.30 1.95 3.95
C ARG A 85 17.10 1.92 3.00
N SER A 86 16.99 0.83 2.25
CA SER A 86 15.87 0.59 1.31
C SER A 86 15.40 -0.84 1.45
N LEU A 87 14.09 -1.05 1.64
CA LEU A 87 13.48 -2.39 1.69
C LEU A 87 13.68 -3.13 0.36
N LEU A 88 13.51 -2.43 -0.76
CA LEU A 88 13.80 -2.99 -2.07
C LEU A 88 15.27 -3.41 -2.21
N GLY A 89 16.19 -2.58 -1.67
CA GLY A 89 17.61 -2.92 -1.58
C GLY A 89 17.89 -4.15 -0.72
N MET A 90 17.15 -4.32 0.39
CA MET A 90 17.24 -5.52 1.25
C MET A 90 16.81 -6.77 0.49
N VAL A 91 15.66 -6.76 -0.17
CA VAL A 91 15.20 -7.89 -0.99
C VAL A 91 16.24 -8.28 -2.04
N ARG A 92 16.80 -7.31 -2.77
CA ARG A 92 17.82 -7.55 -3.80
C ARG A 92 19.12 -8.18 -3.26
N ARG A 93 19.42 -7.98 -1.98
CA ARG A 93 20.57 -8.61 -1.29
C ARG A 93 20.26 -9.94 -0.64
N GLY A 94 19.01 -10.40 -0.69
CA GLY A 94 18.57 -11.65 -0.09
C GLY A 94 17.94 -11.53 1.29
N ASP A 95 17.75 -10.32 1.81
CA ASP A 95 17.16 -10.02 3.13
C ASP A 95 15.64 -9.86 3.07
N ASP A 96 14.93 -10.59 2.18
CA ASP A 96 13.49 -10.50 1.93
C ASP A 96 12.66 -10.78 3.19
N ASP A 97 13.06 -11.77 3.98
CA ASP A 97 12.36 -12.13 5.22
C ASP A 97 12.40 -10.98 6.25
N GLU A 98 13.52 -10.27 6.35
CA GLU A 98 13.64 -9.12 7.26
C GLU A 98 12.88 -7.90 6.71
N ALA A 99 12.92 -7.67 5.40
CA ALA A 99 12.11 -6.63 4.76
C ALA A 99 10.61 -6.87 5.04
N THR A 100 10.13 -8.12 4.96
CA THR A 100 8.75 -8.50 5.29
C THR A 100 8.42 -8.20 6.76
N ARG A 101 9.31 -8.51 7.71
CA ARG A 101 9.09 -8.18 9.14
C ARG A 101 8.98 -6.67 9.37
N ILE A 102 9.81 -5.88 8.69
CA ILE A 102 9.77 -4.41 8.78
C ILE A 102 8.45 -3.88 8.23
N LEU A 103 7.97 -4.41 7.10
CA LEU A 103 6.66 -4.06 6.54
C LEU A 103 5.53 -4.37 7.53
N CYS A 104 5.54 -5.57 8.13
CA CYS A 104 4.55 -5.94 9.16
C CYS A 104 4.59 -4.99 10.36
N GLN A 105 5.78 -4.61 10.85
CA GLN A 105 5.93 -3.66 11.94
C GLN A 105 5.43 -2.25 11.56
N ALA A 106 5.61 -1.83 10.30
CA ALA A 106 5.07 -0.56 9.82
C ALA A 106 3.54 -0.58 9.79
N ILE A 107 2.93 -1.67 9.30
CA ILE A 107 1.48 -1.89 9.32
C ILE A 107 0.95 -1.86 10.75
N GLU A 108 1.56 -2.58 11.67
CA GLU A 108 1.14 -2.62 13.08
C GLU A 108 1.13 -1.21 13.70
N ARG A 109 2.15 -0.41 13.43
CA ARG A 109 2.23 0.97 13.94
C ARG A 109 1.13 1.88 13.42
N ILE A 110 0.79 1.81 12.14
CA ILE A 110 -0.30 2.63 11.59
C ILE A 110 -1.68 2.12 12.00
N HIS A 111 -1.83 0.83 12.29
CA HIS A 111 -3.05 0.21 12.79
C HIS A 111 -3.27 0.39 14.30
N ALA A 112 -2.28 0.88 15.04
CA ALA A 112 -2.42 1.11 16.47
C ALA A 112 -3.60 2.04 16.78
N PRO A 113 -4.42 1.75 17.81
CA PRO A 113 -5.53 2.61 18.20
C PRO A 113 -5.04 4.04 18.53
N ARG A 114 -5.82 5.02 18.10
CA ARG A 114 -5.52 6.44 18.36
C ARG A 114 -6.74 7.14 18.94
N PRO A 115 -6.53 8.14 19.83
CA PRO A 115 -7.61 8.95 20.34
C PRO A 115 -8.17 9.86 19.24
N GLY A 116 -9.44 10.25 19.37
CA GLY A 116 -10.11 11.18 18.47
C GLY A 116 -10.98 10.52 17.42
N PRO A 117 -11.79 11.32 16.73
CA PRO A 117 -12.69 10.83 15.68
C PRO A 117 -11.88 10.38 14.44
N LEU A 118 -12.40 9.37 13.76
CA LEU A 118 -11.87 8.98 12.46
C LEU A 118 -12.13 10.09 11.44
N PRO A 119 -11.18 10.34 10.52
CA PRO A 119 -11.44 11.21 9.37
C PRO A 119 -12.42 10.53 8.41
N GLU A 120 -12.86 11.26 7.40
CA GLU A 120 -13.67 10.68 6.33
C GLU A 120 -12.82 9.72 5.51
N LEU A 121 -13.21 8.44 5.50
CA LEU A 121 -12.51 7.34 4.82
C LEU A 121 -13.45 6.63 3.84
N THR A 122 -12.88 6.07 2.80
CA THR A 122 -13.61 5.25 1.84
C THR A 122 -13.78 3.84 2.40
N PRO A 123 -15.02 3.33 2.53
CA PRO A 123 -15.24 1.95 2.93
C PRO A 123 -14.60 0.98 1.94
N LEU A 124 -13.95 -0.08 2.48
CA LEU A 124 -13.24 -1.05 1.66
C LEU A 124 -14.16 -1.79 0.68
N GLU A 125 -15.44 -1.91 0.98
CA GLU A 125 -16.44 -2.53 0.11
C GLU A 125 -16.47 -1.90 -1.29
N ARG A 126 -16.34 -0.57 -1.38
CA ARG A 126 -16.32 0.15 -2.67
C ARG A 126 -15.08 -0.13 -3.50
N TRP A 127 -14.03 -0.57 -2.85
CA TRP A 127 -12.75 -0.86 -3.52
C TRP A 127 -12.82 -2.12 -4.38
N PHE A 128 -13.74 -3.04 -4.07
CA PHE A 128 -13.90 -4.33 -4.75
C PHE A 128 -14.84 -4.31 -5.96
N ASP A 129 -15.40 -3.17 -6.36
CA ASP A 129 -16.36 -3.09 -7.47
C ASP A 129 -15.76 -3.59 -8.80
N SER A 130 -14.48 -3.30 -9.09
CA SER A 130 -13.79 -3.79 -10.28
C SER A 130 -13.61 -5.31 -10.27
N LEU A 131 -13.33 -5.93 -9.12
CA LEU A 131 -13.25 -7.38 -8.98
C LEU A 131 -14.60 -8.05 -9.29
N TYR A 132 -15.71 -7.49 -8.83
CA TYR A 132 -17.04 -8.01 -9.13
C TYR A 132 -17.42 -7.84 -10.60
N ALA A 133 -16.90 -6.81 -11.27
CA ALA A 133 -17.05 -6.67 -12.72
C ALA A 133 -16.23 -7.73 -13.49
N ALA A 134 -14.98 -7.98 -13.06
CA ALA A 134 -14.11 -9.00 -13.65
C ALA A 134 -14.66 -10.43 -13.45
N GLU A 135 -15.22 -10.74 -12.30
CA GLU A 135 -15.93 -12.00 -12.04
C GLU A 135 -16.99 -12.28 -13.09
N ARG A 136 -17.84 -11.28 -13.38
CA ARG A 136 -18.91 -11.41 -14.39
C ARG A 136 -18.39 -11.56 -15.81
N ARG A 137 -17.25 -10.90 -16.09
CA ARG A 137 -16.65 -10.88 -17.44
C ARG A 137 -15.83 -12.14 -17.75
N TYR A 138 -15.06 -12.64 -16.80
CA TYR A 138 -14.05 -13.67 -17.02
C TYR A 138 -14.36 -14.99 -16.33
N GLY A 139 -15.12 -15.00 -15.24
CA GLY A 139 -15.36 -16.22 -14.45
C GLY A 139 -14.09 -16.81 -13.86
N GLY A 140 -14.03 -18.15 -13.76
CA GLY A 140 -12.82 -18.87 -13.33
C GLY A 140 -12.30 -18.41 -11.97
N LEU A 141 -10.99 -18.16 -11.86
CA LEU A 141 -10.35 -17.76 -10.61
C LEU A 141 -10.90 -16.46 -10.02
N TYR A 142 -11.41 -15.54 -10.85
CA TYR A 142 -12.05 -14.32 -10.35
C TYR A 142 -13.31 -14.61 -9.53
N VAL A 143 -14.00 -15.74 -9.76
CA VAL A 143 -15.14 -16.17 -8.92
C VAL A 143 -14.67 -16.51 -7.51
N ASP A 144 -13.55 -17.26 -7.38
CA ASP A 144 -12.99 -17.61 -6.08
C ASP A 144 -12.51 -16.37 -5.32
N CYS A 145 -11.86 -15.43 -6.04
CA CYS A 145 -11.41 -14.14 -5.48
C CYS A 145 -12.58 -13.29 -4.99
N ALA A 146 -13.64 -13.17 -5.79
CA ALA A 146 -14.84 -12.41 -5.46
C ALA A 146 -15.61 -13.02 -4.29
N ASN A 147 -15.71 -14.35 -4.23
CA ASN A 147 -16.34 -15.06 -3.11
C ASN A 147 -15.55 -14.85 -1.80
N ALA A 148 -14.21 -14.89 -1.87
CA ALA A 148 -13.37 -14.56 -0.72
C ALA A 148 -13.61 -13.11 -0.26
N ALA A 149 -13.65 -12.15 -1.18
CA ALA A 149 -13.92 -10.75 -0.88
C ALA A 149 -15.28 -10.55 -0.19
N ARG A 150 -16.38 -11.10 -0.76
CA ARG A 150 -17.72 -11.04 -0.14
C ARG A 150 -17.71 -11.59 1.28
N TYR A 151 -17.18 -12.80 1.46
CA TYR A 151 -17.10 -13.42 2.78
C TYR A 151 -16.35 -12.56 3.79
N LEU A 152 -15.21 -11.99 3.39
CA LEU A 152 -14.38 -11.15 4.25
C LEU A 152 -15.08 -9.84 4.64
N LEU A 153 -15.77 -9.20 3.69
CA LEU A 153 -16.50 -7.95 3.91
C LEU A 153 -17.75 -8.19 4.78
N GLU A 154 -18.51 -9.25 4.53
CA GLU A 154 -19.69 -9.62 5.31
C GLU A 154 -19.34 -10.02 6.77
N THR A 155 -18.16 -10.59 6.97
CA THR A 155 -17.69 -11.05 8.28
C THR A 155 -16.55 -10.20 8.83
N ALA A 156 -16.45 -8.93 8.44
CA ALA A 156 -15.34 -8.05 8.76
C ALA A 156 -15.04 -7.98 10.25
N ARG A 157 -13.75 -8.04 10.60
CA ARG A 157 -13.24 -8.00 11.98
C ARG A 157 -12.16 -6.95 12.08
N GLU A 158 -11.92 -6.45 13.31
CA GLU A 158 -10.80 -5.56 13.59
C GLU A 158 -10.60 -4.46 12.54
N GLN A 159 -11.70 -3.77 12.19
CA GLN A 159 -11.68 -2.70 11.20
C GLN A 159 -10.80 -1.53 11.67
N ARG A 160 -10.00 -0.99 10.75
CA ARG A 160 -9.00 0.06 10.96
C ARG A 160 -8.99 1.03 9.77
N PRO A 161 -8.46 2.25 9.97
CA PRO A 161 -7.90 3.00 8.84
C PRO A 161 -6.77 2.18 8.20
N LEU A 162 -6.85 1.99 6.90
CA LEU A 162 -5.91 1.19 6.13
C LEU A 162 -5.01 2.08 5.29
N HIS A 163 -3.77 1.65 5.12
CA HIS A 163 -2.90 2.25 4.13
C HIS A 163 -3.44 2.05 2.71
N GLY A 164 -3.87 0.83 2.43
CA GLY A 164 -4.49 0.45 1.16
C GLY A 164 -3.53 0.14 0.02
N ASP A 165 -2.24 0.51 0.18
CA ASP A 165 -1.20 0.27 -0.84
C ASP A 165 0.17 0.13 -0.18
N ILE A 166 0.28 -0.77 0.82
CA ILE A 166 1.53 -0.94 1.55
C ILE A 166 2.49 -1.88 0.80
N HIS A 167 3.65 -1.36 0.45
CA HIS A 167 4.70 -2.12 -0.22
C HIS A 167 6.08 -1.51 0.04
N HIS A 168 7.13 -2.14 -0.48
CA HIS A 168 8.55 -1.77 -0.27
C HIS A 168 8.89 -0.33 -0.68
N GLY A 169 8.15 0.28 -1.59
CA GLY A 169 8.32 1.66 -2.04
C GLY A 169 7.58 2.68 -1.19
N ASN A 170 6.58 2.26 -0.39
CA ASN A 170 5.76 3.12 0.45
C ASN A 170 6.13 3.05 1.94
N VAL A 171 7.19 2.30 2.30
CA VAL A 171 7.78 2.27 3.64
C VAL A 171 9.25 2.67 3.52
N LEU A 172 9.56 3.87 3.97
CA LEU A 172 10.85 4.51 3.76
C LEU A 172 11.61 4.71 5.07
N ASP A 173 12.96 4.79 4.98
CA ASP A 173 13.83 5.05 6.12
C ASP A 173 13.93 6.55 6.41
N PHE A 174 13.41 6.98 7.55
CA PHE A 174 13.48 8.37 8.03
C PHE A 174 14.60 8.59 9.05
N GLY A 175 15.70 7.85 8.94
CA GLY A 175 16.84 7.97 9.82
C GLY A 175 16.51 7.60 11.28
N GLU A 176 16.68 8.53 12.22
CA GLU A 176 16.39 8.31 13.65
C GLU A 176 14.91 7.93 13.93
N ARG A 177 13.99 8.36 13.09
CA ARG A 177 12.56 7.97 13.21
C ARG A 177 12.28 6.54 12.72
N GLY A 178 13.26 5.89 12.11
CA GLY A 178 13.11 4.56 11.54
C GLY A 178 12.19 4.53 10.30
N TRP A 179 11.55 3.40 10.08
CA TRP A 179 10.68 3.17 8.92
C TRP A 179 9.32 3.83 9.11
N GLN A 180 8.89 4.65 8.15
CA GLN A 180 7.60 5.33 8.15
C GLN A 180 6.89 5.09 6.82
N VAL A 181 5.55 5.04 6.84
CA VAL A 181 4.77 4.91 5.62
C VAL A 181 4.54 6.28 4.96
N ILE A 182 4.36 6.24 3.64
CA ILE A 182 3.94 7.35 2.79
C ILE A 182 2.81 6.88 1.88
N ASP A 183 2.06 7.78 1.28
CA ASP A 183 1.12 7.52 0.16
C ASP A 183 -0.09 6.61 0.44
N PRO A 184 -0.83 6.80 1.55
CA PRO A 184 -2.00 5.98 1.84
C PRO A 184 -3.20 6.32 0.93
N LYS A 185 -4.10 5.33 0.73
CA LYS A 185 -5.29 5.41 -0.14
C LYS A 185 -6.60 5.78 0.58
N ARG A 186 -6.57 6.26 1.81
CA ARG A 186 -7.75 6.70 2.57
C ARG A 186 -8.86 5.64 2.70
N LEU A 187 -8.50 4.41 3.03
CA LEU A 187 -9.44 3.31 3.19
C LEU A 187 -9.78 3.03 4.65
N TYR A 188 -10.96 2.42 4.86
CA TYR A 188 -11.38 1.86 6.15
C TYR A 188 -11.93 0.45 5.96
N GLY A 189 -11.40 -0.50 6.70
CA GLY A 189 -11.81 -1.89 6.61
C GLY A 189 -11.02 -2.81 7.52
N GLU A 190 -11.09 -4.12 7.27
CA GLU A 190 -10.37 -5.10 8.06
C GLU A 190 -8.85 -5.05 7.82
N ARG A 191 -8.08 -5.04 8.91
CA ARG A 191 -6.62 -4.90 8.89
C ARG A 191 -5.88 -5.93 8.05
N GLY A 192 -6.48 -7.10 7.79
CA GLY A 192 -5.91 -8.16 6.96
C GLY A 192 -5.63 -7.74 5.52
N TYR A 193 -6.37 -6.74 5.02
CA TYR A 193 -6.20 -6.18 3.69
C TYR A 193 -4.78 -5.63 3.45
N ASP A 194 -4.24 -4.83 4.38
CA ASP A 194 -2.90 -4.24 4.24
C ASP A 194 -1.77 -5.29 4.23
N TYR A 195 -1.97 -6.45 4.84
CA TYR A 195 -0.98 -7.53 4.82
C TYR A 195 -1.01 -8.33 3.51
N ALA A 196 -2.14 -8.35 2.80
CA ALA A 196 -2.29 -9.14 1.59
C ALA A 196 -1.42 -8.62 0.43
N ASN A 197 -1.27 -7.31 0.30
CA ASN A 197 -0.44 -6.68 -0.73
C ASN A 197 1.05 -7.10 -0.68
N LEU A 198 1.54 -7.53 0.48
CA LEU A 198 2.95 -7.93 0.63
C LEU A 198 3.34 -9.13 -0.25
N PHE A 199 2.38 -9.97 -0.62
CA PHE A 199 2.63 -11.25 -1.30
C PHE A 199 2.94 -11.12 -2.79
N THR A 200 2.56 -10.01 -3.41
CA THR A 200 2.82 -9.73 -4.83
C THR A 200 4.00 -8.76 -5.04
N ASN A 201 4.52 -8.21 -3.95
CA ASN A 201 5.59 -7.22 -3.95
C ASN A 201 6.96 -7.82 -3.56
N PRO A 202 8.10 -7.21 -3.98
CA PRO A 202 8.20 -5.94 -4.70
C PRO A 202 8.03 -6.06 -6.23
N ASP A 203 8.12 -7.24 -6.80
CA ASP A 203 7.98 -7.52 -8.23
C ASP A 203 7.57 -8.99 -8.47
N ALA A 204 7.02 -9.27 -9.66
CA ALA A 204 6.51 -10.59 -10.04
C ALA A 204 7.55 -11.72 -9.89
N LYS A 205 8.80 -11.47 -10.27
CA LYS A 205 9.89 -12.47 -10.19
C LYS A 205 10.17 -12.84 -8.72
N THR A 206 10.23 -11.86 -7.85
CA THR A 206 10.45 -12.07 -6.43
C THR A 206 9.24 -12.76 -5.80
N ALA A 207 8.04 -12.27 -6.08
CA ALA A 207 6.79 -12.80 -5.53
C ALA A 207 6.59 -14.30 -5.85
N GLN A 208 6.96 -14.71 -7.07
CA GLN A 208 6.83 -16.08 -7.54
C GLN A 208 8.05 -16.97 -7.27
N ALA A 209 9.05 -16.47 -6.54
CA ALA A 209 10.24 -17.27 -6.22
C ALA A 209 9.85 -18.53 -5.42
N PRO A 210 10.39 -19.71 -5.77
CA PRO A 210 10.04 -20.98 -5.13
C PRO A 210 10.15 -20.93 -3.61
N GLY A 211 9.07 -21.31 -2.89
CA GLY A 211 9.00 -21.37 -1.44
C GLY A 211 8.91 -19.99 -0.73
N ARG A 212 8.92 -18.88 -1.48
CA ARG A 212 8.76 -17.55 -0.88
C ARG A 212 7.38 -17.36 -0.28
N PHE A 213 6.33 -17.74 -0.99
CA PHE A 213 4.95 -17.60 -0.53
C PHE A 213 4.74 -18.20 0.85
N GLU A 214 5.18 -19.43 1.05
CA GLU A 214 5.04 -20.16 2.32
C GLU A 214 5.87 -19.50 3.45
N ARG A 215 7.13 -19.14 3.18
CA ARG A 215 7.96 -18.42 4.18
C ARG A 215 7.35 -17.10 4.58
N GLN A 216 6.90 -16.33 3.61
CA GLN A 216 6.26 -15.02 3.86
C GLN A 216 4.96 -15.17 4.62
N LEU A 217 4.15 -16.20 4.33
CA LEU A 217 2.92 -16.52 5.05
C LEU A 217 3.19 -16.76 6.54
N GLU A 218 4.21 -17.55 6.88
CA GLU A 218 4.60 -17.79 8.29
C GLU A 218 5.06 -16.49 8.98
N ILE A 219 5.87 -15.68 8.31
CA ILE A 219 6.35 -14.40 8.87
C ILE A 219 5.18 -13.46 9.14
N VAL A 220 4.28 -13.31 8.18
CA VAL A 220 3.13 -12.41 8.33
C VAL A 220 2.17 -12.91 9.42
N ILE A 221 1.89 -14.22 9.49
CA ILE A 221 1.06 -14.78 10.56
C ILE A 221 1.70 -14.52 11.93
N ALA A 222 3.00 -14.82 12.08
CA ALA A 222 3.71 -14.61 13.34
C ALA A 222 3.74 -13.14 13.77
N ALA A 223 3.89 -12.21 12.82
CA ALA A 223 3.96 -10.78 13.10
C ALA A 223 2.59 -10.16 13.35
N SER A 224 1.58 -10.54 12.58
CA SER A 224 0.24 -9.91 12.62
C SER A 224 -0.73 -10.57 13.60
N GLY A 225 -0.51 -11.83 13.98
CA GLY A 225 -1.47 -12.65 14.73
C GLY A 225 -2.75 -13.00 13.93
N LEU A 226 -2.78 -12.75 12.62
CA LEU A 226 -3.90 -13.14 11.78
C LEU A 226 -4.02 -14.67 11.69
N GLN A 227 -5.25 -15.16 11.70
CA GLN A 227 -5.50 -16.58 11.44
C GLN A 227 -5.08 -16.90 10.00
N ARG A 228 -4.33 -18.02 9.82
CA ARG A 228 -3.82 -18.48 8.52
C ARG A 228 -4.89 -18.44 7.43
N ARG A 229 -6.05 -19.03 7.69
CA ARG A 229 -7.15 -19.09 6.72
C ARG A 229 -7.64 -17.70 6.34
N ARG A 230 -7.78 -16.79 7.31
CA ARG A 230 -8.22 -15.43 7.10
C ARG A 230 -7.24 -14.62 6.23
N LEU A 231 -5.94 -14.77 6.51
CA LEU A 231 -4.90 -14.12 5.71
C LEU A 231 -4.88 -14.66 4.28
N LEU A 232 -4.98 -15.99 4.09
CA LEU A 232 -5.07 -16.59 2.75
C LEU A 232 -6.28 -16.10 1.96
N GLN A 233 -7.43 -15.91 2.61
CA GLN A 233 -8.62 -15.33 1.99
C GLN A 233 -8.37 -13.87 1.57
N TRP A 234 -7.71 -13.07 2.43
CA TRP A 234 -7.33 -11.70 2.08
C TRP A 234 -6.35 -11.66 0.90
N ILE A 235 -5.35 -12.55 0.86
CA ILE A 235 -4.42 -12.64 -0.27
C ILE A 235 -5.20 -12.98 -1.56
N LEU A 236 -6.10 -13.96 -1.51
CA LEU A 236 -6.91 -14.35 -2.66
C LEU A 236 -7.79 -13.20 -3.17
N ALA A 237 -8.49 -12.50 -2.27
CA ALA A 237 -9.35 -11.37 -2.61
C ALA A 237 -8.54 -10.19 -3.18
N TRP A 238 -7.43 -9.84 -2.52
CA TRP A 238 -6.58 -8.72 -2.89
C TRP A 238 -5.91 -8.94 -4.26
N THR A 239 -5.34 -10.13 -4.50
CA THR A 239 -4.68 -10.44 -5.78
C THR A 239 -5.65 -10.47 -6.94
N GLY A 240 -6.89 -10.96 -6.73
CA GLY A 240 -7.94 -10.87 -7.74
C GLY A 240 -8.28 -9.42 -8.07
N LEU A 241 -8.39 -8.56 -7.06
CA LEU A 241 -8.63 -7.13 -7.23
C LEU A 241 -7.46 -6.44 -7.97
N SER A 242 -6.23 -6.66 -7.53
CA SER A 242 -5.03 -6.10 -8.17
C SER A 242 -4.91 -6.52 -9.64
N ALA A 243 -5.20 -7.79 -9.94
CA ALA A 243 -5.23 -8.29 -11.30
C ALA A 243 -6.22 -7.55 -12.21
N THR A 244 -7.34 -7.07 -11.65
CA THR A 244 -8.30 -6.28 -12.45
C THR A 244 -7.76 -4.93 -12.85
N TRP A 245 -7.03 -4.26 -11.98
CA TRP A 245 -6.42 -2.95 -12.27
C TRP A 245 -5.35 -3.07 -13.36
N PHE A 246 -4.50 -4.11 -13.29
CA PHE A 246 -3.53 -4.38 -14.34
C PHE A 246 -4.17 -4.77 -15.68
N ASP A 247 -5.30 -5.50 -15.67
CA ASP A 247 -6.04 -5.84 -16.89
C ASP A 247 -6.68 -4.58 -17.51
N GLU A 248 -7.24 -3.68 -16.72
CA GLU A 248 -7.78 -2.39 -17.17
C GLU A 248 -6.71 -1.50 -17.80
N ASP A 249 -5.48 -1.54 -17.30
CA ASP A 249 -4.30 -0.85 -17.84
C ASP A 249 -3.68 -1.58 -19.05
N GLY A 250 -4.17 -2.77 -19.40
CA GLY A 250 -3.65 -3.60 -20.49
C GLY A 250 -2.35 -4.33 -20.17
N SER A 251 -1.95 -4.39 -18.91
CA SER A 251 -0.71 -4.98 -18.42
C SER A 251 -0.87 -6.50 -18.16
N ARG A 252 -0.81 -7.26 -19.22
CA ARG A 252 -1.09 -8.73 -19.22
C ARG A 252 -0.14 -9.54 -18.35
N GLU A 253 1.14 -9.17 -18.35
CA GLU A 253 2.17 -9.89 -17.59
C GLU A 253 1.94 -9.72 -16.10
N GLU A 254 1.66 -8.51 -15.65
CA GLU A 254 1.33 -8.17 -14.26
C GLU A 254 0.02 -8.82 -13.82
N THR A 255 -1.01 -8.82 -14.68
CA THR A 255 -2.28 -9.52 -14.43
C THR A 255 -2.05 -10.99 -14.13
N GLU A 256 -1.27 -11.69 -14.98
CA GLU A 256 -0.97 -13.12 -14.77
C GLU A 256 -0.08 -13.36 -13.53
N ALA A 257 0.80 -12.42 -13.19
CA ALA A 257 1.61 -12.49 -11.98
C ALA A 257 0.74 -12.45 -10.71
N GLU A 258 -0.22 -11.54 -10.65
CA GLU A 258 -1.20 -11.45 -9.56
C GLU A 258 -2.03 -12.74 -9.45
N LEU A 259 -2.57 -13.22 -10.58
CA LEU A 259 -3.35 -14.45 -10.61
C LEU A 259 -2.51 -15.70 -10.24
N ALA A 260 -1.20 -15.69 -10.47
CA ALA A 260 -0.33 -16.78 -10.01
C ALA A 260 -0.29 -16.84 -8.47
N ILE A 261 -0.21 -15.70 -7.79
CA ILE A 261 -0.27 -15.64 -6.32
C ILE A 261 -1.67 -16.01 -5.81
N ALA A 262 -2.74 -15.60 -6.51
CA ALA A 262 -4.10 -16.05 -6.20
C ALA A 262 -4.23 -17.59 -6.21
N ARG A 263 -3.64 -18.25 -7.21
CA ARG A 263 -3.62 -19.74 -7.29
C ARG A 263 -2.87 -20.37 -6.12
N LEU A 264 -1.75 -19.78 -5.67
CA LEU A 264 -1.02 -20.24 -4.49
C LEU A 264 -1.88 -20.09 -3.21
N ALA A 265 -2.56 -18.95 -3.04
CA ALA A 265 -3.44 -18.72 -1.91
C ALA A 265 -4.60 -19.74 -1.90
N LEU A 266 -5.26 -19.96 -3.04
CA LEU A 266 -6.36 -20.92 -3.18
C LEU A 266 -5.91 -22.36 -2.89
N ALA A 267 -4.75 -22.77 -3.41
CA ALA A 267 -4.18 -24.10 -3.15
C ALA A 267 -3.85 -24.31 -1.65
N ASN A 268 -3.36 -23.27 -0.97
CA ASN A 268 -3.11 -23.30 0.46
C ASN A 268 -4.41 -23.31 1.29
N LEU A 269 -5.45 -22.59 0.86
CA LEU A 269 -6.78 -22.62 1.49
C LEU A 269 -7.39 -24.03 1.47
N ALA A 270 -7.25 -24.77 0.37
CA ALA A 270 -7.75 -26.13 0.24
C ALA A 270 -7.09 -27.11 1.24
N ARG A 271 -5.87 -26.81 1.68
CA ARG A 271 -5.12 -27.61 2.66
C ARG A 271 -5.31 -27.14 4.10
N THR A 272 -5.92 -25.99 4.32
CA THR A 272 -6.13 -25.39 5.64
C THR A 272 -7.53 -25.75 6.13
N PRO A 273 -7.68 -26.46 7.28
CA PRO A 273 -8.99 -26.84 7.81
C PRO A 273 -9.92 -25.63 7.97
N ALA A 274 -11.22 -25.85 7.76
CA ALA A 274 -12.24 -24.90 8.16
C ALA A 274 -12.26 -24.86 9.71
N GLN A 275 -12.05 -23.68 10.30
CA GLN A 275 -12.21 -23.46 11.74
C GLN A 275 -13.65 -23.02 12.03
#